data_e472993582496a08ba541fb5a1ee23d2
#
_entry.id   e472993582496a08ba541fb5a1ee23d2
#
_cell.length_a   1.000
_cell.length_b   1.000
_cell.length_c   1.000
_cell.angle_alpha   90.00
_cell.angle_beta   90.00
_cell.angle_gamma   90.00
#
_symmetry.space_group_name_H-M   'P 1'
#
loop_
_entity.id
_entity.type
_entity.pdbx_description
1 polymer ?
#
loop_
_entity_poly.entity_id
_entity_poly.type
_entity_poly.pdbx_seq_one_letter_code
_entity_poly.pdbx_strand_id
1 'polypeptide(L)'
;YKRQVSDALSKQQETLNKGLESSLANLSDRLNVRLTDQTAQTTKELSEMHKRLAVIDAAQKNILELTQQVSGLQNILSNKQARGSFGEVQLESIIKDILSENSYSFQHTLSNGKRVDCLVKMPGPPGNICIDSKFPLEAWRSFIESENQDERSDALKRLKIDTEKHIKDISEKYILAGETADTAVMFLPSESVY
;
A
#
# COMPACT_ATOMS: atom_id res chain seq x y z
N TYR A 1 85.04 -9.40 48.45
CA TYR A 1 84.60 -8.67 47.27
C TYR A 1 83.74 -9.56 46.32
N LYS A 2 84.17 -10.76 45.88
CA LYS A 2 83.42 -11.63 44.97
C LYS A 2 82.04 -12.05 45.48
N ARG A 3 81.85 -12.35 46.77
CA ARG A 3 80.56 -12.71 47.34
C ARG A 3 79.55 -11.52 47.30
N GLN A 4 79.99 -10.34 47.64
CA GLN A 4 79.14 -9.15 47.67
C GLN A 4 78.61 -8.77 46.32
N VAL A 5 79.39 -8.93 45.23
CA VAL A 5 79.02 -8.68 43.86
C VAL A 5 78.01 -9.75 43.40
N SER A 6 78.20 -11.02 43.76
CA SER A 6 77.28 -12.11 43.40
C SER A 6 75.94 -11.94 44.09
N ASP A 7 75.91 -11.55 45.38
CA ASP A 7 74.63 -11.31 46.11
C ASP A 7 73.90 -10.09 45.59
N ALA A 8 74.59 -9.04 45.15
CA ALA A 8 73.96 -7.87 44.51
C ALA A 8 73.36 -8.20 43.18
N LEU A 9 74.06 -9.03 42.38
CA LEU A 9 73.58 -9.48 41.06
C LEU A 9 72.31 -10.35 41.18
N SER A 10 72.33 -11.29 42.15
CA SER A 10 71.18 -12.17 42.44
C SER A 10 69.96 -11.36 42.86
N LYS A 11 70.16 -10.38 43.72
CA LYS A 11 69.08 -9.47 44.19
C LYS A 11 68.55 -8.62 43.06
N GLN A 12 69.37 -8.15 42.16
CA GLN A 12 68.96 -7.38 41.01
C GLN A 12 68.15 -8.23 40.00
N GLN A 13 68.59 -9.48 39.79
CA GLN A 13 67.89 -10.44 38.91
C GLN A 13 66.54 -10.84 39.50
N GLU A 14 66.42 -11.03 40.81
CA GLU A 14 65.14 -11.31 41.49
C GLU A 14 64.18 -10.11 41.37
N THR A 15 64.66 -8.89 41.54
CA THR A 15 63.85 -7.67 41.41
C THR A 15 63.37 -7.49 39.96
N LEU A 16 64.21 -7.77 38.95
CA LEU A 16 63.86 -7.75 37.53
C LEU A 16 62.78 -8.79 37.19
N ASN A 17 62.98 -10.03 37.67
CA ASN A 17 61.97 -11.10 37.44
C ASN A 17 60.64 -10.77 38.09
N LYS A 18 60.61 -10.29 39.33
CA LYS A 18 59.35 -9.84 39.97
C LYS A 18 58.69 -8.67 39.24
N GLY A 19 59.46 -7.72 38.72
CA GLY A 19 58.97 -6.61 37.90
C GLY A 19 58.35 -7.09 36.57
N LEU A 20 59.00 -8.08 35.97
CA LEU A 20 58.53 -8.66 34.68
C LEU A 20 57.25 -9.48 34.89
N GLU A 21 57.20 -10.31 35.93
CA GLU A 21 56.00 -11.07 36.29
C GLU A 21 54.80 -10.15 36.60
N SER A 22 55.03 -9.11 37.39
CA SER A 22 54.02 -8.10 37.68
C SER A 22 53.51 -7.37 36.41
N SER A 23 54.41 -7.05 35.49
CA SER A 23 54.08 -6.38 34.23
C SER A 23 53.29 -7.32 33.28
N LEU A 24 53.67 -8.59 33.22
CA LEU A 24 52.95 -9.61 32.44
C LEU A 24 51.55 -9.89 33.03
N ALA A 25 51.42 -9.99 34.32
CA ALA A 25 50.12 -10.13 34.97
C ALA A 25 49.19 -8.94 34.67
N ASN A 26 49.70 -7.71 34.82
CA ASN A 26 48.96 -6.49 34.50
C ASN A 26 48.55 -6.42 33.01
N LEU A 27 49.44 -6.85 32.09
CA LEU A 27 49.16 -6.88 30.68
C LEU A 27 48.05 -7.93 30.35
N SER A 28 48.15 -9.11 30.97
CA SER A 28 47.15 -10.17 30.84
C SER A 28 45.77 -9.73 31.33
N ASP A 29 45.69 -9.10 32.48
CA ASP A 29 44.44 -8.58 33.03
C ASP A 29 43.82 -7.50 32.13
N ARG A 30 44.64 -6.55 31.63
CA ARG A 30 44.17 -5.50 30.71
C ARG A 30 43.68 -6.08 29.39
N LEU A 31 44.36 -7.12 28.87
CA LEU A 31 43.90 -7.81 27.65
C LEU A 31 42.59 -8.54 27.86
N ASN A 32 42.45 -9.26 28.98
CA ASN A 32 41.22 -9.95 29.31
C ASN A 32 40.01 -9.00 29.45
N VAL A 33 40.19 -7.88 30.14
CA VAL A 33 39.14 -6.86 30.29
C VAL A 33 38.76 -6.29 28.91
N ARG A 34 39.75 -5.90 28.08
CA ARG A 34 39.49 -5.35 26.76
C ARG A 34 38.80 -6.35 25.84
N LEU A 35 39.20 -7.62 25.84
CA LEU A 35 38.56 -8.68 25.04
C LEU A 35 37.12 -8.92 25.48
N THR A 36 36.87 -8.90 26.79
CA THR A 36 35.50 -9.05 27.32
C THR A 36 34.61 -7.88 26.90
N ASP A 37 35.09 -6.65 27.07
CA ASP A 37 34.36 -5.44 26.67
C ASP A 37 34.08 -5.42 25.16
N GLN A 38 35.08 -5.74 24.33
CA GLN A 38 34.94 -5.78 22.90
C GLN A 38 33.97 -6.86 22.45
N THR A 39 33.99 -8.03 23.10
CA THR A 39 33.04 -9.12 22.82
C THR A 39 31.62 -8.71 23.17
N ALA A 40 31.43 -8.08 24.32
CA ALA A 40 30.11 -7.59 24.79
C ALA A 40 29.57 -6.52 23.84
N GLN A 41 30.40 -5.58 23.40
CA GLN A 41 30.00 -4.54 22.45
C GLN A 41 29.65 -5.14 21.06
N THR A 42 30.47 -6.05 20.54
CA THR A 42 30.19 -6.73 19.27
C THR A 42 28.87 -7.52 19.33
N THR A 43 28.62 -8.22 20.44
CA THR A 43 27.38 -8.97 20.63
C THR A 43 26.15 -8.03 20.64
N LYS A 44 26.27 -6.86 21.28
CA LYS A 44 25.22 -5.84 21.30
C LYS A 44 24.94 -5.30 19.88
N GLU A 45 25.98 -4.95 19.15
CA GLU A 45 25.87 -4.45 17.77
C GLU A 45 25.26 -5.49 16.82
N LEU A 46 25.66 -6.76 16.95
CA LEU A 46 25.04 -7.87 16.21
C LEU A 46 23.56 -8.04 16.54
N SER A 47 23.19 -7.92 17.81
CA SER A 47 21.79 -7.99 18.22
C SER A 47 20.95 -6.85 17.63
N GLU A 48 21.49 -5.63 17.59
CA GLU A 48 20.81 -4.49 16.94
C GLU A 48 20.71 -4.68 15.42
N MET A 49 21.75 -5.20 14.76
CA MET A 49 21.68 -5.56 13.35
C MET A 49 20.61 -6.61 13.06
N HIS A 50 20.50 -7.66 13.86
CA HIS A 50 19.45 -8.66 13.71
C HIS A 50 18.05 -8.07 13.84
N LYS A 51 17.84 -7.13 14.77
CA LYS A 51 16.56 -6.42 14.91
C LYS A 51 16.23 -5.60 13.66
N ARG A 52 17.22 -4.88 13.13
CA ARG A 52 17.04 -4.09 11.90
C ARG A 52 16.75 -4.97 10.68
N LEU A 53 17.42 -6.11 10.55
CA LEU A 53 17.16 -7.08 9.50
C LEU A 53 15.73 -7.64 9.58
N ALA A 54 15.26 -7.96 10.77
CA ALA A 54 13.88 -8.42 10.95
C ALA A 54 12.83 -7.38 10.52
N VAL A 55 13.10 -6.07 10.77
CA VAL A 55 12.23 -4.98 10.30
C VAL A 55 12.27 -4.87 8.77
N ILE A 56 13.44 -5.02 8.16
CA ILE A 56 13.60 -4.99 6.70
C ILE A 56 12.87 -6.17 6.06
N ASP A 57 13.00 -7.37 6.60
CA ASP A 57 12.31 -8.57 6.10
C ASP A 57 10.78 -8.40 6.17
N ALA A 58 10.28 -7.84 7.28
CA ALA A 58 8.85 -7.53 7.40
C ALA A 58 8.39 -6.48 6.39
N ALA A 59 9.18 -5.43 6.16
CA ALA A 59 8.89 -4.40 5.16
C ALA A 59 8.91 -4.98 3.73
N GLN A 60 9.87 -5.86 3.40
CA GLN A 60 9.93 -6.53 2.10
C GLN A 60 8.71 -7.42 1.87
N LYS A 61 8.25 -8.15 2.89
CA LYS A 61 7.04 -8.96 2.80
C LYS A 61 5.81 -8.10 2.50
N ASN A 62 5.65 -6.98 3.21
CA ASN A 62 4.57 -6.04 2.96
C ASN A 62 4.62 -5.45 1.54
N ILE A 63 5.81 -5.13 1.02
CA ILE A 63 5.99 -4.63 -0.35
C ILE A 63 5.60 -5.71 -1.37
N LEU A 64 5.95 -6.96 -1.15
CA LEU A 64 5.55 -8.08 -2.02
C LEU A 64 4.02 -8.27 -2.04
N GLU A 65 3.37 -8.20 -0.89
CA GLU A 65 1.90 -8.28 -0.78
C GLU A 65 1.24 -7.09 -1.50
N LEU A 66 1.75 -5.87 -1.32
CA LEU A 66 1.30 -4.68 -2.04
C LEU A 66 1.49 -4.82 -3.56
N THR A 67 2.63 -5.34 -4.01
CA THR A 67 2.91 -5.56 -5.43
C THR A 67 1.96 -6.58 -6.05
N GLN A 68 1.60 -7.64 -5.31
CA GLN A 68 0.61 -8.61 -5.77
C GLN A 68 -0.80 -7.98 -5.85
N GLN A 69 -1.18 -7.16 -4.89
CA GLN A 69 -2.45 -6.43 -4.92
C GLN A 69 -2.52 -5.44 -6.08
N VAL A 70 -1.45 -4.69 -6.35
CA VAL A 70 -1.35 -3.76 -7.49
C VAL A 70 -1.40 -4.51 -8.82
N SER A 71 -0.72 -5.65 -8.94
CA SER A 71 -0.78 -6.48 -10.16
C SER A 71 -2.17 -7.09 -10.36
N GLY A 72 -2.86 -7.46 -9.29
CA GLY A 72 -4.26 -7.89 -9.33
C GLY A 72 -5.18 -6.79 -9.83
N LEU A 73 -5.01 -5.57 -9.34
CA LEU A 73 -5.74 -4.39 -9.81
C LEU A 73 -5.45 -4.07 -11.27
N GLN A 74 -4.21 -4.15 -11.73
CA GLN A 74 -3.87 -3.94 -13.16
C GLN A 74 -4.56 -4.97 -14.06
N ASN A 75 -4.64 -6.24 -13.65
CA ASN A 75 -5.35 -7.28 -14.40
C ASN A 75 -6.86 -7.03 -14.43
N ILE A 76 -7.47 -6.59 -13.33
CA ILE A 76 -8.88 -6.18 -13.27
C ILE A 76 -9.13 -4.99 -14.19
N LEU A 77 -8.24 -3.99 -14.15
CA LEU A 77 -8.38 -2.78 -14.98
C LEU A 77 -8.12 -3.03 -16.46
N SER A 78 -7.35 -4.04 -16.85
CA SER A 78 -7.10 -4.39 -18.25
C SER A 78 -8.26 -5.13 -18.94
N ASN A 79 -9.13 -5.79 -18.18
CA ASN A 79 -10.26 -6.54 -18.71
C ASN A 79 -11.57 -5.74 -18.56
N LYS A 80 -12.25 -5.47 -19.69
CA LYS A 80 -13.51 -4.70 -19.73
C LYS A 80 -14.61 -5.31 -18.85
N GLN A 81 -14.71 -6.62 -18.79
CA GLN A 81 -15.71 -7.32 -17.99
C GLN A 81 -15.38 -7.25 -16.48
N ALA A 82 -14.11 -7.44 -16.12
CA ALA A 82 -13.65 -7.33 -14.74
C ALA A 82 -13.79 -5.89 -14.18
N ARG A 83 -13.60 -4.87 -15.02
CA ARG A 83 -13.85 -3.45 -14.67
C ARG A 83 -15.31 -3.17 -14.35
N GLY A 84 -16.24 -3.68 -15.20
CA GLY A 84 -17.68 -3.55 -14.95
C GLY A 84 -18.05 -4.14 -13.61
N SER A 85 -17.63 -5.39 -13.38
CA SER A 85 -17.86 -6.09 -12.12
C SER A 85 -17.27 -5.38 -10.89
N PHE A 86 -16.07 -4.79 -11.02
CA PHE A 86 -15.45 -4.02 -9.94
C PHE A 86 -16.26 -2.78 -9.56
N GLY A 87 -16.73 -2.01 -10.57
CA GLY A 87 -17.57 -0.85 -10.35
C GLY A 87 -18.90 -1.20 -9.69
N GLU A 88 -19.52 -2.31 -10.12
CA GLU A 88 -20.75 -2.82 -9.51
C GLU A 88 -20.54 -3.21 -8.04
N VAL A 89 -19.45 -3.93 -7.70
CA VAL A 89 -19.10 -4.33 -6.33
C VAL A 89 -18.86 -3.11 -5.42
N GLN A 90 -18.16 -2.08 -5.92
CA GLN A 90 -17.97 -0.84 -5.16
C GLN A 90 -19.29 -0.11 -4.92
N LEU A 91 -20.13 0.02 -5.95
CA LEU A 91 -21.45 0.61 -5.82
C LEU A 91 -22.27 -0.15 -4.79
N GLU A 92 -22.28 -1.50 -4.85
CA GLU A 92 -22.98 -2.32 -3.87
C GLU A 92 -22.51 -2.08 -2.44
N SER A 93 -21.20 -2.01 -2.22
CA SER A 93 -20.63 -1.76 -0.88
C SER A 93 -21.10 -0.42 -0.33
N ILE A 94 -21.00 0.64 -1.11
CA ILE A 94 -21.40 1.99 -0.71
C ILE A 94 -22.91 2.06 -0.40
N ILE A 95 -23.74 1.47 -1.25
CA ILE A 95 -25.19 1.48 -1.06
C ILE A 95 -25.60 0.69 0.17
N LYS A 96 -24.99 -0.47 0.42
CA LYS A 96 -25.25 -1.29 1.62
C LYS A 96 -24.84 -0.60 2.91
N ASP A 97 -23.77 0.18 2.87
CA ASP A 97 -23.25 0.91 4.04
C ASP A 97 -24.14 2.12 4.41
N ILE A 98 -24.81 2.72 3.42
CA ILE A 98 -25.55 3.97 3.60
C ILE A 98 -27.07 3.75 3.74
N LEU A 99 -27.64 2.80 3.00
CA LEU A 99 -29.09 2.60 2.89
C LEU A 99 -29.56 1.29 3.55
N SER A 100 -30.79 1.30 4.06
CA SER A 100 -31.41 0.09 4.57
C SER A 100 -31.76 -0.88 3.43
N GLU A 101 -31.73 -2.19 3.70
CA GLU A 101 -31.97 -3.26 2.70
C GLU A 101 -33.29 -3.14 1.90
N ASN A 102 -34.30 -2.55 2.48
CA ASN A 102 -35.58 -2.35 1.82
C ASN A 102 -35.63 -1.15 0.87
N SER A 103 -34.63 -0.26 0.94
CA SER A 103 -34.58 1.02 0.20
C SER A 103 -33.92 0.91 -1.15
N TYR A 104 -33.36 -0.24 -1.53
CA TYR A 104 -32.70 -0.43 -2.82
C TYR A 104 -32.93 -1.82 -3.42
N SER A 105 -32.59 -1.99 -4.67
CA SER A 105 -32.58 -3.28 -5.37
C SER A 105 -31.46 -3.29 -6.38
N PHE A 106 -30.51 -4.25 -6.27
CA PHE A 106 -29.46 -4.41 -7.26
C PHE A 106 -29.93 -5.20 -8.47
N GLN A 107 -29.32 -4.93 -9.61
CA GLN A 107 -29.57 -5.61 -10.88
C GLN A 107 -31.05 -5.67 -11.22
N HIS A 108 -31.76 -4.55 -11.00
CA HIS A 108 -33.19 -4.45 -11.19
C HIS A 108 -33.54 -4.29 -12.68
N THR A 109 -34.56 -5.03 -13.15
CA THR A 109 -35.05 -4.93 -14.52
C THR A 109 -36.28 -4.01 -14.56
N LEU A 110 -36.19 -2.93 -15.34
CA LEU A 110 -37.23 -1.95 -15.54
C LEU A 110 -38.30 -2.46 -16.55
N SER A 111 -39.44 -1.78 -16.64
CA SER A 111 -40.56 -2.13 -17.53
C SER A 111 -40.15 -2.16 -19.01
N ASN A 112 -39.16 -1.37 -19.42
CA ASN A 112 -38.60 -1.37 -20.78
C ASN A 112 -37.62 -2.54 -21.04
N GLY A 113 -37.47 -3.49 -20.10
CA GLY A 113 -36.55 -4.63 -20.19
C GLY A 113 -35.07 -4.30 -19.99
N LYS A 114 -34.73 -3.05 -19.66
CA LYS A 114 -33.36 -2.66 -19.33
C LYS A 114 -33.06 -2.95 -17.88
N ARG A 115 -31.83 -3.44 -17.63
CA ARG A 115 -31.34 -3.80 -16.30
C ARG A 115 -30.43 -2.71 -15.79
N VAL A 116 -30.74 -2.15 -14.62
CA VAL A 116 -29.95 -1.12 -13.95
C VAL A 116 -29.14 -1.75 -12.82
N ASP A 117 -27.93 -1.26 -12.56
CA ASP A 117 -27.05 -1.81 -11.52
C ASP A 117 -27.64 -1.65 -10.12
N CYS A 118 -28.21 -0.49 -9.81
CA CYS A 118 -28.93 -0.25 -8.57
C CYS A 118 -30.15 0.65 -8.77
N LEU A 119 -31.28 0.25 -8.21
CA LEU A 119 -32.49 1.06 -8.10
C LEU A 119 -32.67 1.46 -6.65
N VAL A 120 -32.62 2.75 -6.34
CA VAL A 120 -32.95 3.29 -5.02
C VAL A 120 -34.43 3.64 -4.97
N LYS A 121 -35.15 3.03 -4.02
CA LYS A 121 -36.59 3.21 -3.83
C LYS A 121 -36.85 4.43 -2.96
N MET A 122 -37.45 5.45 -3.55
CA MET A 122 -37.79 6.68 -2.84
C MET A 122 -39.27 6.70 -2.51
N PRO A 123 -39.66 7.04 -1.27
CA PRO A 123 -41.06 7.20 -0.91
C PRO A 123 -41.61 8.50 -1.54
N GLY A 124 -42.50 8.40 -2.51
CA GLY A 124 -43.17 9.55 -3.14
C GLY A 124 -42.34 10.21 -4.27
N PRO A 125 -42.75 11.40 -4.72
CA PRO A 125 -41.99 12.14 -5.76
C PRO A 125 -40.57 12.47 -5.26
N PRO A 126 -39.53 12.38 -6.10
CA PRO A 126 -39.56 12.27 -7.55
C PRO A 126 -39.64 10.82 -8.11
N GLY A 127 -39.81 9.78 -7.28
CA GLY A 127 -39.81 8.40 -7.74
C GLY A 127 -38.47 7.69 -7.55
N ASN A 128 -38.38 6.44 -8.00
CA ASN A 128 -37.20 5.62 -7.83
C ASN A 128 -36.00 6.16 -8.66
N ILE A 129 -34.82 6.19 -8.07
CA ILE A 129 -33.59 6.68 -8.71
C ILE A 129 -32.76 5.51 -9.21
N CYS A 130 -32.44 5.53 -10.50
CA CYS A 130 -31.53 4.56 -11.13
C CYS A 130 -30.09 4.99 -10.98
N ILE A 131 -29.21 4.07 -10.58
CA ILE A 131 -27.76 4.28 -10.49
C ILE A 131 -27.08 3.23 -11.37
N ASP A 132 -26.24 3.67 -12.29
CA ASP A 132 -25.49 2.81 -13.21
C ASP A 132 -24.00 3.09 -13.07
N SER A 133 -23.20 2.03 -12.93
CA SER A 133 -21.75 2.13 -12.78
C SER A 133 -21.08 2.16 -14.14
N LYS A 134 -20.34 3.23 -14.40
CA LYS A 134 -19.59 3.38 -15.64
C LYS A 134 -18.18 3.90 -15.36
N PHE A 135 -17.21 3.30 -16.03
CA PHE A 135 -15.82 3.72 -15.89
C PHE A 135 -15.16 3.94 -17.25
N PRO A 136 -15.00 5.19 -17.72
CA PRO A 136 -14.35 5.54 -18.98
C PRO A 136 -12.82 5.42 -18.88
N LEU A 137 -12.32 4.22 -18.50
CA LEU A 137 -10.92 4.01 -18.13
C LEU A 137 -9.94 4.29 -19.27
N GLU A 138 -10.29 3.96 -20.52
CA GLU A 138 -9.35 4.11 -21.67
C GLU A 138 -9.01 5.58 -21.89
N ALA A 139 -10.03 6.43 -21.88
CA ALA A 139 -9.84 7.87 -22.02
C ALA A 139 -9.13 8.48 -20.81
N TRP A 140 -9.47 8.02 -19.60
CA TRP A 140 -8.81 8.42 -18.36
C TRP A 140 -7.33 8.02 -18.33
N ARG A 141 -7.02 6.79 -18.72
CA ARG A 141 -5.65 6.27 -18.77
C ARG A 141 -4.80 7.06 -19.77
N SER A 142 -5.32 7.32 -20.97
CA SER A 142 -4.67 8.17 -21.96
C SER A 142 -4.39 9.56 -21.42
N PHE A 143 -5.29 10.12 -20.59
CA PHE A 143 -5.12 11.43 -19.97
C PHE A 143 -3.99 11.42 -18.93
N ILE A 144 -3.90 10.38 -18.08
CA ILE A 144 -2.87 10.27 -17.03
C ILE A 144 -1.49 9.94 -17.61
N GLU A 145 -1.42 9.06 -18.61
CA GLU A 145 -0.19 8.62 -19.25
C GLU A 145 0.38 9.62 -20.27
N SER A 146 -0.36 10.70 -20.59
CA SER A 146 0.08 11.73 -21.53
C SER A 146 1.29 12.49 -21.00
N GLU A 147 2.40 12.48 -21.73
CA GLU A 147 3.64 13.16 -21.37
C GLU A 147 3.67 14.63 -21.81
N ASN A 148 2.90 14.99 -22.83
CA ASN A 148 2.88 16.35 -23.37
C ASN A 148 1.47 16.98 -23.29
N GLN A 149 1.43 18.32 -23.43
CA GLN A 149 0.22 19.12 -23.26
C GLN A 149 -0.82 18.90 -24.36
N ASP A 150 -0.39 18.61 -25.57
CA ASP A 150 -1.27 18.39 -26.72
C ASP A 150 -1.97 17.03 -26.59
N GLU A 151 -1.24 15.97 -26.28
CA GLU A 151 -1.81 14.63 -26.02
C GLU A 151 -2.78 14.68 -24.84
N ARG A 152 -2.44 15.39 -23.79
CA ARG A 152 -3.30 15.57 -22.62
C ARG A 152 -4.59 16.29 -22.94
N SER A 153 -4.53 17.34 -23.78
CA SER A 153 -5.71 18.06 -24.26
C SER A 153 -6.63 17.16 -25.10
N ASP A 154 -6.06 16.34 -25.97
CA ASP A 154 -6.84 15.44 -26.81
C ASP A 154 -7.43 14.26 -26.02
N ALA A 155 -6.70 13.73 -25.03
CA ALA A 155 -7.22 12.73 -24.11
C ALA A 155 -8.38 13.28 -23.27
N LEU A 156 -8.30 14.53 -22.82
CA LEU A 156 -9.38 15.20 -22.10
C LEU A 156 -10.65 15.38 -22.96
N LYS A 157 -10.49 15.75 -24.23
CA LYS A 157 -11.62 15.84 -25.17
C LYS A 157 -12.30 14.48 -25.36
N ARG A 158 -11.53 13.40 -25.51
CA ARG A 158 -12.07 12.03 -25.61
C ARG A 158 -12.82 11.63 -24.34
N LEU A 159 -12.21 11.88 -23.16
CA LEU A 159 -12.84 11.60 -21.89
C LEU A 159 -14.20 12.30 -21.76
N LYS A 160 -14.27 13.58 -22.15
CA LYS A 160 -15.50 14.35 -22.15
C LYS A 160 -16.57 13.73 -23.07
N ILE A 161 -16.20 13.40 -24.32
CA ILE A 161 -17.10 12.77 -25.30
C ILE A 161 -17.63 11.44 -24.78
N ASP A 162 -16.76 10.59 -24.23
CA ASP A 162 -17.15 9.28 -23.70
C ASP A 162 -18.09 9.42 -22.49
N THR A 163 -17.79 10.38 -21.61
CA THR A 163 -18.64 10.67 -20.44
C THR A 163 -20.02 11.19 -20.88
N GLU A 164 -20.10 12.14 -21.81
CA GLU A 164 -21.35 12.65 -22.37
C GLU A 164 -22.18 11.55 -23.02
N LYS A 165 -21.53 10.63 -23.75
CA LYS A 165 -22.19 9.46 -24.33
C LYS A 165 -22.79 8.55 -23.26
N HIS A 166 -22.04 8.27 -22.17
CA HIS A 166 -22.55 7.46 -21.06
C HIS A 166 -23.73 8.14 -20.35
N ILE A 167 -23.66 9.45 -20.11
CA ILE A 167 -24.77 10.21 -19.51
C ILE A 167 -26.02 10.10 -20.39
N LYS A 168 -25.86 10.29 -21.70
CA LYS A 168 -26.98 10.15 -22.65
C LYS A 168 -27.58 8.75 -22.65
N ASP A 169 -26.73 7.72 -22.75
CA ASP A 169 -27.13 6.32 -22.71
C ASP A 169 -27.91 5.98 -21.42
N ILE A 170 -27.46 6.48 -20.25
CA ILE A 170 -28.12 6.29 -18.96
C ILE A 170 -29.47 6.98 -18.94
N SER A 171 -29.56 8.23 -19.40
CA SER A 171 -30.83 8.97 -19.40
C SER A 171 -31.86 8.29 -20.30
N GLU A 172 -31.49 7.85 -21.50
CA GLU A 172 -32.40 7.19 -22.45
C GLU A 172 -32.86 5.81 -21.95
N LYS A 173 -32.04 5.11 -21.17
CA LYS A 173 -32.35 3.75 -20.70
C LYS A 173 -33.14 3.72 -19.41
N TYR A 174 -32.89 4.65 -18.51
CA TYR A 174 -33.32 4.52 -17.12
C TYR A 174 -34.24 5.65 -16.62
N ILE A 175 -34.45 6.70 -17.40
CA ILE A 175 -35.47 7.72 -17.08
C ILE A 175 -36.76 7.34 -17.77
N LEU A 176 -37.72 6.79 -16.99
CA LEU A 176 -38.99 6.28 -17.49
C LEU A 176 -40.13 6.98 -16.77
N ALA A 177 -40.96 7.72 -17.51
CA ALA A 177 -42.07 8.46 -16.97
C ALA A 177 -43.03 7.52 -16.21
N GLY A 178 -43.31 7.83 -14.96
CA GLY A 178 -44.21 7.07 -14.09
C GLY A 178 -43.59 5.85 -13.39
N GLU A 179 -42.36 5.48 -13.67
CA GLU A 179 -41.67 4.36 -13.01
C GLU A 179 -40.41 4.85 -12.25
N THR A 180 -39.62 5.71 -12.86
CA THR A 180 -38.42 6.25 -12.27
C THR A 180 -38.48 7.77 -12.13
N ALA A 181 -37.55 8.34 -11.35
CA ALA A 181 -37.39 9.78 -11.30
C ALA A 181 -36.96 10.33 -12.69
N ASP A 182 -37.10 11.62 -12.88
CA ASP A 182 -36.59 12.37 -14.04
C ASP A 182 -35.05 12.56 -14.00
N THR A 183 -34.42 11.88 -13.08
CA THR A 183 -32.98 11.92 -12.84
C THR A 183 -32.45 10.49 -12.66
N ALA A 184 -31.29 10.22 -13.25
CA ALA A 184 -30.51 9.00 -13.03
C ALA A 184 -29.06 9.38 -12.65
N VAL A 185 -28.38 8.51 -11.91
CA VAL A 185 -27.03 8.75 -11.40
C VAL A 185 -26.03 7.87 -12.15
N MET A 186 -24.98 8.46 -12.65
CA MET A 186 -23.81 7.73 -13.13
C MET A 186 -22.79 7.62 -12.00
N PHE A 187 -22.47 6.40 -11.59
CA PHE A 187 -21.46 6.13 -10.57
C PHE A 187 -20.11 5.90 -11.23
N LEU A 188 -19.10 6.66 -10.81
CA LEU A 188 -17.69 6.49 -11.24
C LEU A 188 -16.89 5.84 -10.11
N PRO A 189 -16.40 4.61 -10.27
CA PRO A 189 -15.70 3.87 -9.20
C PRO A 189 -14.25 4.29 -9.01
N SER A 190 -13.94 5.58 -9.06
CA SER A 190 -12.58 6.11 -8.87
C SER A 190 -12.63 7.59 -8.49
N GLU A 191 -12.08 7.92 -7.33
CA GLU A 191 -11.92 9.31 -6.89
C GLU A 191 -10.96 10.12 -7.79
N SER A 192 -10.06 9.44 -8.50
CA SER A 192 -9.07 10.08 -9.38
C SER A 192 -9.68 10.66 -10.67
N VAL A 193 -10.96 10.44 -10.95
CA VAL A 193 -11.65 10.88 -12.16
C VAL A 193 -12.46 12.17 -11.94
N TYR A 194 -12.57 12.64 -10.71
CA TYR A 194 -13.27 13.88 -10.34
C TYR A 194 -12.39 15.13 -10.52
#